data_733859a1280c527b6ecdd75cae83e48e
#
_entry.id   733859a1280c527b6ecdd75cae83e48e
#
_cell.length_a   1.000
_cell.length_b   1.000
_cell.length_c   1.000
_cell.angle_alpha   90.00
_cell.angle_beta   90.00
_cell.angle_gamma   90.00
#
_symmetry.space_group_name_H-M   'P 1'
#
loop_
_entity.id
_entity.type
_entity.pdbx_description
1 polymer ?
#
loop_
_entity_poly.entity_id
_entity_poly.type
_entity_poly.pdbx_seq_one_letter_code
_entity_poly.pdbx_strand_id
1 'polypeptide(L)'
;EGLIKNRYVGRTFIEPTQELRAMGVRMKLNPLRDNIEGKRLVVIDDSIVRGTTMVQLVKMLRNAGAKEIHIRINSPEVIWPCFYGIDTDVQSQLISANKTVDEICEYIGADSLAFLSVEGLLKVMPKGGYCDACFTGRYPVAIPESFGRDKFMEGFKPRNLDKPLHFDDDAVVEKYDDRSWEEKHGEA
;
A
#
# COMPACT_ATOMS: atom_id res chain seq x y z
N GLU A 1 -7.40 -16.44 -15.43
CA GLU A 1 -6.08 -16.05 -14.84
C GLU A 1 -5.18 -15.52 -15.95
N GLY A 2 -4.57 -14.36 -15.72
CA GLY A 2 -3.59 -13.77 -16.65
C GLY A 2 -2.14 -13.97 -16.20
N LEU A 3 -1.94 -14.28 -14.91
CA LEU A 3 -0.63 -14.49 -14.30
C LEU A 3 -0.62 -15.76 -13.47
N ILE A 4 0.47 -16.53 -13.56
CA ILE A 4 0.73 -17.66 -12.68
C ILE A 4 1.84 -17.26 -11.70
N LYS A 5 1.58 -17.48 -10.42
CA LYS A 5 2.56 -17.24 -9.36
C LYS A 5 3.44 -18.48 -9.16
N ASN A 6 4.75 -18.29 -9.28
CA ASN A 6 5.71 -19.31 -8.89
C ASN A 6 5.76 -19.42 -7.35
N ARG A 7 5.34 -20.56 -6.82
CA ARG A 7 5.25 -20.83 -5.37
C ARG A 7 6.63 -20.98 -4.69
N TYR A 8 7.67 -21.27 -5.45
CA TYR A 8 9.03 -21.47 -4.94
C TYR A 8 9.80 -20.16 -4.76
N VAL A 9 9.30 -19.05 -5.32
CA VAL A 9 9.90 -17.71 -5.13
C VAL A 9 9.23 -17.02 -3.96
N GLY A 10 10.03 -16.72 -2.92
CA GLY A 10 9.58 -16.07 -1.69
C GLY A 10 9.18 -14.60 -1.86
N ARG A 11 9.21 -13.85 -0.76
CA ARG A 11 8.92 -12.42 -0.74
C ARG A 11 10.06 -11.65 -1.40
N THR A 12 9.78 -10.94 -2.50
CA THR A 12 10.78 -10.25 -3.33
C THR A 12 10.99 -8.78 -2.93
N PHE A 13 10.08 -8.19 -2.15
CA PHE A 13 10.21 -6.80 -1.72
C PHE A 13 11.22 -6.57 -0.59
N ILE A 14 11.72 -7.65 0.03
CA ILE A 14 12.76 -7.62 1.10
C ILE A 14 14.17 -7.51 0.49
N GLU A 15 14.32 -7.76 -0.82
CA GLU A 15 15.61 -7.72 -1.48
C GLU A 15 16.24 -6.32 -1.41
N PRO A 16 17.54 -6.21 -1.07
CA PRO A 16 18.19 -4.93 -0.78
C PRO A 16 18.31 -4.01 -1.99
N THR A 17 18.44 -4.56 -3.21
CA THR A 17 18.60 -3.75 -4.42
C THR A 17 17.36 -3.74 -5.30
N GLN A 18 17.18 -2.66 -6.06
CA GLN A 18 16.07 -2.52 -6.98
C GLN A 18 16.15 -3.51 -8.15
N GLU A 19 17.34 -3.85 -8.59
CA GLU A 19 17.57 -4.84 -9.65
C GLU A 19 17.16 -6.25 -9.21
N LEU A 20 17.53 -6.65 -7.99
CA LEU A 20 17.13 -7.93 -7.40
C LEU A 20 15.60 -8.00 -7.20
N ARG A 21 14.97 -6.90 -6.78
CA ARG A 21 13.51 -6.82 -6.67
C ARG A 21 12.83 -6.99 -8.04
N ALA A 22 13.32 -6.33 -9.07
CA ALA A 22 12.79 -6.45 -10.44
C ALA A 22 12.96 -7.87 -11.00
N MET A 23 14.12 -8.49 -10.77
CA MET A 23 14.39 -9.86 -11.14
C MET A 23 13.47 -10.83 -10.38
N GLY A 24 13.27 -10.61 -9.09
CA GLY A 24 12.38 -11.39 -8.24
C GLY A 24 10.92 -11.36 -8.71
N VAL A 25 10.40 -10.21 -9.12
CA VAL A 25 9.05 -10.10 -9.70
C VAL A 25 8.92 -10.94 -10.97
N ARG A 26 9.92 -10.89 -11.87
CA ARG A 26 9.94 -11.68 -13.10
C ARG A 26 9.99 -13.18 -12.84
N MET A 27 10.73 -13.60 -11.81
CA MET A 27 10.80 -15.02 -11.42
C MET A 27 9.54 -15.51 -10.71
N LYS A 28 8.81 -14.58 -10.07
CA LYS A 28 7.63 -14.89 -9.26
C LYS A 28 6.34 -14.97 -10.08
N LEU A 29 6.23 -14.16 -11.12
CA LEU A 29 5.01 -14.04 -11.93
C LEU A 29 5.31 -14.38 -13.38
N ASN A 30 4.55 -15.35 -13.91
CA ASN A 30 4.62 -15.75 -15.32
C ASN A 30 3.34 -15.32 -16.03
N PRO A 31 3.40 -14.43 -17.03
CA PRO A 31 2.23 -14.01 -17.79
C PRO A 31 1.77 -15.14 -18.74
N LEU A 32 0.48 -15.39 -18.73
CA LEU A 32 -0.19 -16.28 -19.67
C LEU A 32 -0.55 -15.48 -20.92
N ARG A 33 0.31 -15.51 -21.93
CA ARG A 33 0.19 -14.68 -23.13
C ARG A 33 -1.16 -14.84 -23.82
N ASP A 34 -1.65 -16.06 -23.98
CA ASP A 34 -2.92 -16.36 -24.64
C ASP A 34 -4.13 -15.70 -23.93
N ASN A 35 -4.00 -15.46 -22.62
CA ASN A 35 -5.03 -14.84 -21.82
C ASN A 35 -4.89 -13.30 -21.74
N ILE A 36 -3.75 -12.75 -22.18
CA ILE A 36 -3.38 -11.34 -22.05
C ILE A 36 -3.38 -10.62 -23.39
N GLU A 37 -2.84 -11.24 -24.44
CA GLU A 37 -2.62 -10.62 -25.73
C GLU A 37 -3.90 -10.05 -26.32
N GLY A 38 -3.87 -8.77 -26.69
CA GLY A 38 -4.99 -8.01 -27.22
C GLY A 38 -6.13 -7.70 -26.25
N LYS A 39 -6.00 -8.10 -24.96
CA LYS A 39 -7.06 -7.91 -23.96
C LYS A 39 -6.94 -6.58 -23.23
N ARG A 40 -8.07 -6.10 -22.74
CA ARG A 40 -8.18 -5.03 -21.76
C ARG A 40 -8.21 -5.67 -20.37
N LEU A 41 -7.23 -5.35 -19.55
CA LEU A 41 -7.04 -5.99 -18.24
C LEU A 41 -7.46 -5.07 -17.12
N VAL A 42 -8.17 -5.60 -16.13
CA VAL A 42 -8.31 -5.00 -14.81
C VAL A 42 -7.41 -5.79 -13.87
N VAL A 43 -6.42 -5.12 -13.31
CA VAL A 43 -5.46 -5.70 -12.36
C VAL A 43 -5.81 -5.18 -10.98
N ILE A 44 -6.03 -6.09 -10.05
CA ILE A 44 -6.38 -5.80 -8.66
C ILE A 44 -5.17 -6.17 -7.80
N ASP A 45 -4.75 -5.26 -6.92
CA ASP A 45 -3.68 -5.50 -5.95
C ASP A 45 -4.08 -4.94 -4.58
N ASP A 46 -3.37 -5.34 -3.54
CA ASP A 46 -3.66 -4.93 -2.16
C ASP A 46 -3.27 -3.47 -1.89
N SER A 47 -2.07 -3.05 -2.27
CA SER A 47 -1.54 -1.72 -1.96
C SER A 47 -0.42 -1.29 -2.92
N ILE A 48 -0.22 0.02 -3.06
CA ILE A 48 0.97 0.61 -3.69
C ILE A 48 1.71 1.43 -2.64
N VAL A 49 2.94 1.06 -2.34
CA VAL A 49 3.80 1.79 -1.37
C VAL A 49 4.85 2.61 -2.12
N ARG A 50 5.80 1.98 -2.80
CA ARG A 50 6.85 2.65 -3.60
C ARG A 50 6.57 2.67 -5.10
N GLY A 51 5.62 1.87 -5.57
CA GLY A 51 5.25 1.75 -6.98
C GLY A 51 6.18 0.89 -7.84
N THR A 52 7.38 0.56 -7.38
CA THR A 52 8.38 -0.16 -8.20
C THR A 52 7.94 -1.55 -8.66
N THR A 53 7.24 -2.28 -7.80
CA THR A 53 6.65 -3.60 -8.15
C THR A 53 5.60 -3.45 -9.24
N MET A 54 4.74 -2.41 -9.12
CA MET A 54 3.68 -2.16 -10.09
C MET A 54 4.23 -1.77 -11.47
N VAL A 55 5.29 -0.95 -11.53
CA VAL A 55 6.01 -0.66 -12.79
C VAL A 55 6.45 -1.94 -13.49
N GLN A 56 7.06 -2.88 -12.75
CA GLN A 56 7.51 -4.14 -13.34
C GLN A 56 6.35 -5.02 -13.80
N LEU A 57 5.27 -5.06 -13.03
CA LEU A 57 4.06 -5.80 -13.36
C LEU A 57 3.41 -5.26 -14.64
N VAL A 58 3.19 -3.96 -14.72
CA VAL A 58 2.60 -3.31 -15.90
C VAL A 58 3.47 -3.53 -17.13
N LYS A 59 4.81 -3.36 -17.01
CA LYS A 59 5.75 -3.65 -18.10
C LYS A 59 5.68 -5.10 -18.56
N MET A 60 5.55 -6.04 -17.66
CA MET A 60 5.41 -7.47 -17.97
C MET A 60 4.12 -7.74 -18.75
N LEU A 61 3.00 -7.16 -18.32
CA LEU A 61 1.70 -7.32 -18.99
C LEU A 61 1.69 -6.66 -20.38
N ARG A 62 2.31 -5.48 -20.53
CA ARG A 62 2.50 -4.83 -21.85
C ARG A 62 3.33 -5.71 -22.79
N ASN A 63 4.43 -6.28 -22.30
CA ASN A 63 5.28 -7.19 -23.08
C ASN A 63 4.55 -8.48 -23.47
N ALA A 64 3.56 -8.91 -22.68
CA ALA A 64 2.68 -10.04 -23.01
C ALA A 64 1.56 -9.66 -24.00
N GLY A 65 1.50 -8.40 -24.47
CA GLY A 65 0.56 -7.95 -25.48
C GLY A 65 -0.76 -7.38 -24.93
N ALA A 66 -0.84 -6.99 -23.66
CA ALA A 66 -2.02 -6.34 -23.12
C ALA A 66 -2.34 -5.04 -23.89
N LYS A 67 -3.61 -4.89 -24.31
CA LYS A 67 -4.10 -3.69 -25.03
C LYS A 67 -4.28 -2.51 -24.07
N GLU A 68 -4.94 -2.75 -22.95
CA GLU A 68 -5.17 -1.77 -21.90
C GLU A 68 -4.95 -2.42 -20.54
N ILE A 69 -4.46 -1.62 -19.57
CA ILE A 69 -4.18 -2.07 -18.20
C ILE A 69 -4.77 -1.06 -17.23
N HIS A 70 -5.79 -1.47 -16.49
CA HIS A 70 -6.50 -0.67 -15.51
C HIS A 70 -6.20 -1.20 -14.11
N ILE A 71 -5.52 -0.42 -13.28
CA ILE A 71 -5.11 -0.82 -11.93
C ILE A 71 -6.18 -0.40 -10.92
N ARG A 72 -6.53 -1.32 -10.03
CA ARG A 72 -7.48 -1.09 -8.94
C ARG A 72 -6.86 -1.59 -7.63
N ILE A 73 -6.66 -0.68 -6.70
CA ILE A 73 -5.99 -0.95 -5.43
C ILE A 73 -7.01 -1.03 -4.31
N ASN A 74 -6.96 -2.13 -3.56
CA ASN A 74 -7.91 -2.42 -2.48
C ASN A 74 -7.63 -1.67 -1.17
N SER A 75 -6.53 -0.92 -1.10
CA SER A 75 -6.27 0.02 0.00
C SER A 75 -6.47 1.46 -0.45
N PRO A 76 -6.65 2.40 0.50
CA PRO A 76 -6.39 3.80 0.26
C PRO A 76 -4.92 4.06 -0.06
N GLU A 77 -4.63 5.30 -0.48
CA GLU A 77 -3.25 5.76 -0.70
C GLU A 77 -2.47 5.75 0.60
N VAL A 78 -1.30 5.08 0.59
CA VAL A 78 -0.39 5.06 1.74
C VAL A 78 0.47 6.32 1.68
N ILE A 79 0.13 7.31 2.52
CA ILE A 79 0.73 8.66 2.50
C ILE A 79 1.66 8.86 3.69
N TRP A 80 1.42 8.13 4.79
CA TRP A 80 2.15 8.27 6.04
C TRP A 80 2.90 7.00 6.42
N PRO A 81 4.08 7.11 7.06
CA PRO A 81 4.82 5.94 7.55
C PRO A 81 4.05 5.25 8.69
N CYS A 82 4.32 3.97 8.90
CA CYS A 82 3.80 3.22 10.03
C CYS A 82 4.83 3.20 11.18
N PHE A 83 4.35 3.38 12.41
CA PHE A 83 5.16 3.27 13.63
C PHE A 83 4.79 2.06 14.50
N TYR A 84 3.81 1.25 14.05
CA TYR A 84 3.21 0.17 14.84
C TYR A 84 3.48 -1.23 14.27
N GLY A 85 4.57 -1.40 13.55
CA GLY A 85 5.06 -2.73 13.15
C GLY A 85 5.04 -3.03 11.66
N ILE A 86 4.44 -2.18 10.81
CA ILE A 86 4.61 -2.30 9.36
C ILE A 86 5.88 -1.55 8.97
N ASP A 87 6.78 -2.23 8.27
CA ASP A 87 7.99 -1.61 7.73
C ASP A 87 7.67 -0.79 6.47
N THR A 88 6.96 0.32 6.69
CA THR A 88 6.81 1.38 5.70
C THR A 88 7.83 2.45 6.00
N ASP A 89 8.68 2.64 5.03
CA ASP A 89 9.85 3.51 5.09
C ASP A 89 9.54 4.98 5.37
N VAL A 90 10.60 5.75 5.26
CA VAL A 90 10.60 7.20 5.25
C VAL A 90 9.52 7.73 4.30
N GLN A 91 8.76 8.71 4.72
CA GLN A 91 7.64 9.29 3.95
C GLN A 91 8.03 9.68 2.52
N SER A 92 9.27 10.13 2.29
CA SER A 92 9.77 10.47 0.95
C SER A 92 9.80 9.28 -0.03
N GLN A 93 9.77 8.03 0.46
CA GLN A 93 9.71 6.83 -0.38
C GLN A 93 8.29 6.36 -0.67
N LEU A 94 7.29 6.93 0.00
CA LEU A 94 5.88 6.63 -0.25
C LEU A 94 5.44 7.37 -1.52
N ILE A 95 5.07 6.63 -2.56
CA ILE A 95 4.78 7.23 -3.86
C ILE A 95 3.60 8.21 -3.78
N SER A 96 2.55 7.85 -3.03
CA SER A 96 1.35 8.68 -2.85
C SER A 96 1.58 9.90 -1.95
N ALA A 97 2.69 9.95 -1.19
CA ALA A 97 3.09 11.17 -0.48
C ALA A 97 3.71 12.21 -1.43
N ASN A 98 4.26 11.77 -2.56
CA ASN A 98 5.03 12.61 -3.50
C ASN A 98 4.30 12.90 -4.81
N LYS A 99 3.33 12.08 -5.20
CA LYS A 99 2.67 12.10 -6.50
C LYS A 99 1.16 12.04 -6.36
N THR A 100 0.47 12.68 -7.26
CA THR A 100 -0.99 12.52 -7.43
C THR A 100 -1.31 11.16 -8.07
N VAL A 101 -2.56 10.73 -7.99
CA VAL A 101 -3.02 9.46 -8.61
C VAL A 101 -2.71 9.43 -10.11
N ASP A 102 -2.90 10.54 -10.81
CA ASP A 102 -2.62 10.64 -12.26
C ASP A 102 -1.11 10.52 -12.53
N GLU A 103 -0.27 11.20 -11.75
CA GLU A 103 1.19 11.08 -11.85
C GLU A 103 1.69 9.67 -11.50
N ILE A 104 1.03 8.97 -10.57
CA ILE A 104 1.34 7.57 -10.26
C ILE A 104 0.92 6.68 -11.43
N CYS A 105 -0.26 6.91 -11.99
CA CYS A 105 -0.75 6.17 -13.16
C CYS A 105 0.22 6.26 -14.34
N GLU A 106 0.69 7.47 -14.63
CA GLU A 106 1.70 7.71 -15.67
C GLU A 106 3.02 7.02 -15.33
N TYR A 107 3.51 7.16 -14.09
CA TYR A 107 4.76 6.56 -13.63
C TYR A 107 4.77 5.03 -13.76
N ILE A 108 3.67 4.36 -13.42
CA ILE A 108 3.55 2.91 -13.55
C ILE A 108 3.26 2.45 -14.98
N GLY A 109 2.87 3.35 -15.89
CA GLY A 109 2.56 3.06 -17.29
C GLY A 109 1.21 2.38 -17.50
N ALA A 110 0.25 2.59 -16.60
CA ALA A 110 -1.12 2.08 -16.70
C ALA A 110 -2.03 3.04 -17.48
N ASP A 111 -3.17 2.53 -17.99
CA ASP A 111 -4.18 3.35 -18.68
C ASP A 111 -5.14 4.01 -17.67
N SER A 112 -5.31 3.43 -16.50
CA SER A 112 -6.00 4.05 -15.38
C SER A 112 -5.61 3.45 -14.05
N LEU A 113 -5.66 4.27 -13.00
CA LEU A 113 -5.41 3.88 -11.61
C LEU A 113 -6.53 4.40 -10.72
N ALA A 114 -6.98 3.58 -9.79
CA ALA A 114 -7.85 4.03 -8.71
C ALA A 114 -7.55 3.26 -7.42
N PHE A 115 -7.64 3.97 -6.31
CA PHE A 115 -7.54 3.45 -4.96
C PHE A 115 -8.92 3.35 -4.31
N LEU A 116 -9.07 2.45 -3.35
CA LEU A 116 -10.24 2.46 -2.47
C LEU A 116 -10.18 3.72 -1.59
N SER A 117 -11.31 4.37 -1.35
CA SER A 117 -11.33 5.49 -0.41
C SER A 117 -11.24 5.00 1.04
N VAL A 118 -10.72 5.82 1.96
CA VAL A 118 -10.71 5.52 3.41
C VAL A 118 -12.13 5.21 3.91
N GLU A 119 -13.10 6.01 3.49
CA GLU A 119 -14.50 5.81 3.85
C GLU A 119 -15.06 4.48 3.30
N GLY A 120 -14.69 4.13 2.05
CA GLY A 120 -15.06 2.86 1.43
C GLY A 120 -14.49 1.67 2.18
N LEU A 121 -13.22 1.76 2.59
CA LEU A 121 -12.57 0.73 3.40
C LEU A 121 -13.28 0.56 4.74
N LEU A 122 -13.51 1.65 5.47
CA LEU A 122 -14.15 1.61 6.80
C LEU A 122 -15.61 1.11 6.75
N LYS A 123 -16.32 1.29 5.63
CA LYS A 123 -17.69 0.78 5.47
C LYS A 123 -17.77 -0.75 5.41
N VAL A 124 -16.74 -1.42 4.91
CA VAL A 124 -16.72 -2.88 4.77
C VAL A 124 -16.08 -3.58 5.97
N MET A 125 -15.44 -2.81 6.84
CA MET A 125 -14.84 -3.34 8.06
C MET A 125 -15.90 -3.49 9.17
N PRO A 126 -15.80 -4.52 10.01
CA PRO A 126 -16.63 -4.60 11.24
C PRO A 126 -16.44 -3.34 12.08
N LYS A 127 -17.46 -2.96 12.86
CA LYS A 127 -17.31 -1.86 13.81
C LYS A 127 -16.23 -2.21 14.83
N GLY A 128 -15.19 -1.39 14.92
CA GLY A 128 -14.07 -1.62 15.83
C GLY A 128 -12.97 -0.59 15.62
N GLY A 129 -12.02 -0.50 16.55
CA GLY A 129 -10.89 0.41 16.47
C GLY A 129 -9.81 -0.13 15.53
N TYR A 130 -9.84 0.29 14.28
CA TYR A 130 -8.76 -0.01 13.32
C TYR A 130 -7.84 1.18 13.19
N CYS A 131 -6.53 0.93 13.15
CA CYS A 131 -5.56 1.96 12.87
C CYS A 131 -5.59 2.29 11.37
N ASP A 132 -5.85 3.54 11.03
CA ASP A 132 -5.85 4.10 9.68
C ASP A 132 -4.74 5.16 9.46
N ALA A 133 -3.78 5.23 10.40
CA ALA A 133 -2.78 6.29 10.45
C ALA A 133 -1.94 6.40 9.17
N CYS A 134 -1.58 5.29 8.52
CA CYS A 134 -0.83 5.32 7.27
C CYS A 134 -1.61 5.95 6.09
N PHE A 135 -2.92 6.06 6.19
CA PHE A 135 -3.79 6.71 5.21
C PHE A 135 -4.15 8.14 5.61
N THR A 136 -4.36 8.39 6.91
CA THR A 136 -4.95 9.64 7.42
C THR A 136 -3.97 10.55 8.13
N GLY A 137 -2.81 10.04 8.57
CA GLY A 137 -1.85 10.76 9.44
C GLY A 137 -2.30 10.88 10.90
N ARG A 138 -3.43 10.27 11.29
CA ARG A 138 -3.92 10.27 12.68
C ARG A 138 -3.42 9.03 13.40
N TYR A 139 -2.47 9.24 14.29
CA TYR A 139 -1.83 8.15 15.03
C TYR A 139 -2.53 7.94 16.37
N PRO A 140 -3.05 6.72 16.68
CA PRO A 140 -3.81 6.46 17.90
C PRO A 140 -2.94 6.47 19.16
N VAL A 141 -1.62 6.35 19.05
CA VAL A 141 -0.67 6.42 20.16
C VAL A 141 0.39 7.46 19.82
N ALA A 142 0.74 8.29 20.78
CA ALA A 142 1.77 9.31 20.61
C ALA A 142 3.10 8.67 20.19
N ILE A 143 3.71 9.23 19.14
CA ILE A 143 5.01 8.77 18.65
C ILE A 143 6.09 9.52 19.42
N PRO A 144 7.01 8.82 20.12
CA PRO A 144 8.12 9.48 20.79
C PRO A 144 8.93 10.30 19.79
N GLU A 145 9.33 11.53 20.18
CA GLU A 145 10.10 12.44 19.31
C GLU A 145 11.38 11.78 18.75
N SER A 146 12.00 10.89 19.53
CA SER A 146 13.20 10.13 19.10
C SER A 146 12.93 9.18 17.92
N PHE A 147 11.69 8.69 17.75
CA PHE A 147 11.31 7.81 16.66
C PHE A 147 10.79 8.55 15.42
N GLY A 148 10.28 9.76 15.60
CA GLY A 148 9.65 10.53 14.53
C GLY A 148 10.65 11.15 13.56
N ARG A 149 11.81 11.58 14.05
CA ARG A 149 12.77 12.36 13.26
C ARG A 149 13.36 11.62 12.07
N ASP A 150 13.61 10.32 12.21
CA ASP A 150 14.26 9.53 11.16
C ASP A 150 13.29 9.14 10.03
N LYS A 151 11.98 9.08 10.30
CA LYS A 151 10.95 8.71 9.32
C LYS A 151 10.31 9.91 8.62
N PHE A 152 10.30 11.08 9.28
CA PHE A 152 9.89 12.35 8.68
C PHE A 152 11.14 13.13 8.28
N MET A 153 11.37 13.32 7.01
CA MET A 153 12.44 14.21 6.56
C MET A 153 12.15 15.63 6.99
N GLU A 154 13.16 16.30 7.55
CA GLU A 154 13.11 17.73 7.84
C GLU A 154 12.73 18.50 6.56
N GLY A 155 11.63 19.26 6.62
CA GLY A 155 11.16 20.06 5.50
C GLY A 155 10.29 19.33 4.46
N PHE A 156 10.01 18.02 4.61
CA PHE A 156 9.10 17.31 3.71
C PHE A 156 7.66 17.76 3.93
N LYS A 157 7.05 18.39 2.92
CA LYS A 157 5.62 18.71 2.90
C LYS A 157 4.93 17.75 1.92
N PRO A 158 4.09 16.81 2.39
CA PRO A 158 3.30 15.98 1.50
C PRO A 158 2.42 16.86 0.61
N ARG A 159 2.32 16.48 -0.65
CA ARG A 159 1.75 17.30 -1.72
C ARG A 159 0.26 17.63 -1.57
N ASN A 160 -0.48 16.86 -0.78
CA ASN A 160 -1.95 16.93 -0.73
C ASN A 160 -2.53 17.00 0.69
N LEU A 161 -1.78 17.45 1.69
CA LEU A 161 -2.32 17.50 3.03
C LEU A 161 -2.45 18.96 3.50
N ASP A 162 -3.65 19.48 3.38
CA ASP A 162 -4.06 20.75 3.99
C ASP A 162 -4.15 20.69 5.53
N LYS A 163 -3.78 19.57 6.13
CA LYS A 163 -3.85 19.37 7.58
C LYS A 163 -2.49 18.97 8.15
N PRO A 164 -2.01 19.66 9.18
CA PRO A 164 -0.82 19.26 9.92
C PRO A 164 -1.03 17.88 10.57
N LEU A 165 0.06 17.16 10.83
CA LEU A 165 0.06 15.98 11.70
C LEU A 165 -0.66 16.33 13.00
N HIS A 166 -1.86 15.78 13.19
CA HIS A 166 -2.52 15.81 14.48
C HIS A 166 -2.03 14.60 15.26
N PHE A 167 -1.20 14.85 16.25
CA PHE A 167 -1.05 13.94 17.36
C PHE A 167 -2.27 14.17 18.24
N ASP A 168 -3.14 13.20 18.38
CA ASP A 168 -4.21 13.26 19.35
C ASP A 168 -3.59 13.15 20.73
N ASP A 169 -3.26 14.29 21.34
CA ASP A 169 -2.83 14.37 22.76
C ASP A 169 -3.91 13.85 23.71
N ASP A 170 -5.16 13.77 23.21
CA ASP A 170 -6.34 13.25 23.90
C ASP A 170 -6.74 11.83 23.47
N ALA A 171 -5.89 11.09 22.78
CA ALA A 171 -6.16 9.68 22.51
C ALA A 171 -6.26 8.95 23.85
N VAL A 172 -7.49 8.86 24.33
CA VAL A 172 -7.84 7.98 25.44
C VAL A 172 -7.41 6.60 25.00
N VAL A 173 -6.30 6.13 25.56
CA VAL A 173 -5.92 4.74 25.51
C VAL A 173 -7.06 4.03 26.23
N GLU A 174 -8.09 3.61 25.48
CA GLU A 174 -9.03 2.63 26.00
C GLU A 174 -8.13 1.50 26.53
N LYS A 175 -8.23 1.28 27.84
CA LYS A 175 -7.40 0.27 28.50
C LYS A 175 -7.48 -0.98 27.67
N TYR A 176 -6.34 -1.44 27.19
CA TYR A 176 -6.24 -2.68 26.43
C TYR A 176 -6.96 -3.74 27.24
N ASP A 177 -8.07 -4.22 26.70
CA ASP A 177 -8.86 -5.25 27.32
C ASP A 177 -8.15 -6.57 27.07
N ASP A 178 -7.39 -7.04 28.06
CA ASP A 178 -6.56 -8.24 28.04
C ASP A 178 -7.35 -9.54 28.19
N ARG A 179 -8.71 -9.47 28.24
CA ARG A 179 -9.54 -10.65 28.18
C ARG A 179 -9.30 -11.45 26.91
N SER A 180 -9.33 -12.77 27.00
CA SER A 180 -9.21 -13.66 25.83
C SER A 180 -10.35 -13.41 24.83
N TRP A 181 -10.16 -13.83 23.59
CA TRP A 181 -11.18 -13.69 22.55
C TRP A 181 -12.49 -14.43 22.94
N GLU A 182 -12.37 -15.59 23.60
CA GLU A 182 -13.48 -16.40 24.08
C GLU A 182 -14.26 -15.72 25.18
N GLU A 183 -13.58 -15.01 26.09
CA GLU A 183 -14.22 -14.21 27.14
C GLU A 183 -14.97 -12.99 26.60
N LYS A 184 -14.53 -12.45 25.44
CA LYS A 184 -15.15 -11.28 24.79
C LYS A 184 -16.39 -11.62 23.97
N HIS A 185 -16.46 -12.83 23.41
CA HIS A 185 -17.47 -13.18 22.40
C HIS A 185 -18.43 -14.30 22.82
N GLY A 186 -18.19 -14.94 23.96
CA GLY A 186 -18.99 -16.06 24.44
C GLY A 186 -18.88 -17.30 23.56
N GLU A 187 -19.13 -18.45 24.10
CA GLU A 187 -19.31 -19.67 23.33
C GLU A 187 -20.53 -19.51 22.42
N ALA A 188 -20.34 -19.67 21.10
CA ALA A 188 -21.41 -19.67 20.11
C ALA A 188 -22.07 -21.04 20.02
#